data_a3cbba12b156943a8a876294155e108e
#
_entry.id   a3cbba12b156943a8a876294155e108e
#
_cell.length_a   1.000
_cell.length_b   1.000
_cell.length_c   1.000
_cell.angle_alpha   90.00
_cell.angle_beta   90.00
_cell.angle_gamma   90.00
#
_symmetry.space_group_name_H-M   'P 1'
#
loop_
_entity.id
_entity.type
_entity.pdbx_description
1 polymer ?
#
loop_
_entity_poly.entity_id
_entity_poly.type
_entity_poly.pdbx_seq_one_letter_code
_entity_poly.pdbx_strand_id
1 'polypeptide(L)'
;MTDISLDKDERAILDWIESRGDHMIDTVKAWSKINSGSRNADGLETMRTALSEAFSELEGDVSAVELEPSTTVELDGEIREVPYTPSMKVSKRPEAPVRIVLTGHHDTVFPKDSGFQDWRLVDDDTINGPGVADMKGGILVMLHGLLALERSPWAKQVGYDILVSPDEEIGSLGSGPVLMELGSKAHVGMTYEPALADGSLAGARKGSGNFSLRCLGRAAHAGREHHLGRNAIVAAADFARSLDLLNGQRPDVTFNVSRIDGGGAPNVVPDLGICRFNVRVKTEEDAIWAKSEMEKLVRAAGARDGITADLHGGFTRPPKPMSPANQRMFDWTRTAGQAIGLDIKWADTGGVCEGNNLWASGCPNVDTLGVRGADI
;
A
#
# COMPACT_ATOMS: atom_id res chain seq x y z
N MET A 1 -14.21 5.42 -35.45
CA MET A 1 -14.61 5.22 -34.05
C MET A 1 -15.83 4.34 -34.10
N THR A 2 -15.72 3.12 -33.61
CA THR A 2 -16.90 2.23 -33.43
C THR A 2 -17.79 2.94 -32.38
N ASP A 3 -19.04 3.15 -32.74
CA ASP A 3 -20.04 3.72 -31.82
C ASP A 3 -20.24 2.68 -30.70
N ILE A 4 -19.66 2.95 -29.52
CA ILE A 4 -19.75 2.06 -28.35
C ILE A 4 -21.08 2.41 -27.69
N SER A 5 -22.14 1.71 -28.10
CA SER A 5 -23.46 1.86 -27.48
C SER A 5 -23.69 0.73 -26.47
N LEU A 6 -24.12 1.12 -25.27
CA LEU A 6 -24.55 0.17 -24.24
C LEU A 6 -25.78 -0.61 -24.72
N ASP A 7 -25.79 -1.90 -24.49
CA ASP A 7 -26.97 -2.73 -24.68
C ASP A 7 -28.03 -2.53 -23.58
N LYS A 8 -29.12 -3.25 -23.65
CA LYS A 8 -30.22 -3.12 -22.68
C LYS A 8 -29.83 -3.60 -21.28
N ASP A 9 -29.05 -4.68 -21.21
CA ASP A 9 -28.66 -5.29 -19.92
C ASP A 9 -27.60 -4.41 -19.25
N GLU A 10 -26.65 -3.87 -20.00
CA GLU A 10 -25.66 -2.91 -19.52
C GLU A 10 -26.30 -1.63 -18.97
N ARG A 11 -27.31 -1.07 -19.66
CA ARG A 11 -28.06 0.10 -19.18
C ARG A 11 -28.80 -0.19 -17.88
N ALA A 12 -29.48 -1.33 -17.78
CA ALA A 12 -30.19 -1.72 -16.57
C ALA A 12 -29.24 -1.87 -15.35
N ILE A 13 -28.01 -2.33 -15.58
CA ILE A 13 -26.97 -2.43 -14.55
C ILE A 13 -26.54 -1.03 -14.09
N LEU A 14 -26.30 -0.10 -15.02
CA LEU A 14 -25.92 1.28 -14.69
C LEU A 14 -27.04 2.02 -13.95
N ASP A 15 -28.28 1.90 -14.38
CA ASP A 15 -29.44 2.48 -13.70
C ASP A 15 -29.55 1.95 -12.25
N TRP A 16 -29.25 0.66 -12.06
CA TRP A 16 -29.24 0.07 -10.72
C TRP A 16 -28.11 0.67 -9.86
N ILE A 17 -26.88 0.81 -10.39
CA ILE A 17 -25.76 1.44 -9.66
C ILE A 17 -26.14 2.88 -9.27
N GLU A 18 -26.68 3.67 -10.20
CA GLU A 18 -27.10 5.04 -9.96
C GLU A 18 -28.11 5.12 -8.80
N SER A 19 -29.08 4.18 -8.77
CA SER A 19 -30.06 4.10 -7.68
C SER A 19 -29.46 3.82 -6.29
N ARG A 20 -28.20 3.41 -6.22
CA ARG A 20 -27.48 3.10 -4.96
C ARG A 20 -26.63 4.27 -4.44
N GLY A 21 -26.54 5.39 -5.16
CA GLY A 21 -25.66 6.52 -4.85
C GLY A 21 -25.80 7.02 -3.41
N ASP A 22 -27.02 7.35 -2.97
CA ASP A 22 -27.27 7.83 -1.60
C ASP A 22 -26.84 6.81 -0.54
N HIS A 23 -27.13 5.53 -0.77
CA HIS A 23 -26.71 4.46 0.13
C HIS A 23 -25.19 4.34 0.22
N MET A 24 -24.49 4.46 -0.89
CA MET A 24 -23.01 4.44 -0.89
C MET A 24 -22.44 5.63 -0.10
N ILE A 25 -23.01 6.82 -0.29
CA ILE A 25 -22.61 8.04 0.43
C ILE A 25 -22.84 7.88 1.93
N ASP A 26 -23.99 7.40 2.35
CA ASP A 26 -24.30 7.20 3.77
C ASP A 26 -23.42 6.13 4.40
N THR A 27 -23.10 5.08 3.65
CA THR A 27 -22.21 4.01 4.12
C THR A 27 -20.78 4.51 4.29
N VAL A 28 -20.22 5.26 3.33
CA VAL A 28 -18.84 5.80 3.48
C VAL A 28 -18.76 6.78 4.65
N LYS A 29 -19.81 7.59 4.88
CA LYS A 29 -19.91 8.47 6.05
C LYS A 29 -19.90 7.68 7.36
N ALA A 30 -20.62 6.57 7.42
CA ALA A 30 -20.64 5.69 8.59
C ALA A 30 -19.26 5.03 8.82
N TRP A 31 -18.67 4.50 7.76
CA TRP A 31 -17.35 3.86 7.84
C TRP A 31 -16.22 4.85 8.17
N SER A 32 -16.32 6.10 7.71
CA SER A 32 -15.34 7.15 8.03
C SER A 32 -15.23 7.41 9.54
N LYS A 33 -16.30 7.21 10.32
CA LYS A 33 -16.31 7.36 11.77
C LYS A 33 -15.65 6.20 12.53
N ILE A 34 -15.40 5.08 11.86
CA ILE A 34 -14.65 3.97 12.46
C ILE A 34 -13.16 4.31 12.26
N ASN A 35 -12.48 4.71 13.35
CA ASN A 35 -11.04 4.93 13.25
C ASN A 35 -10.34 3.59 13.03
N SER A 36 -9.79 3.40 11.85
CA SER A 36 -9.02 2.22 11.44
C SER A 36 -7.55 2.57 11.15
N GLY A 37 -6.94 3.44 11.95
CA GLY A 37 -5.50 3.70 11.83
C GLY A 37 -4.70 2.40 11.93
N SER A 38 -3.63 2.26 11.10
CA SER A 38 -2.88 0.99 10.94
C SER A 38 -2.35 0.38 12.25
N ARG A 39 -2.30 1.16 13.35
CA ARG A 39 -1.87 0.70 14.68
C ARG A 39 -3.04 0.60 15.68
N ASN A 40 -4.27 0.82 15.27
CA ASN A 40 -5.47 0.70 16.08
C ASN A 40 -6.16 -0.65 15.86
N ALA A 41 -5.66 -1.71 16.49
CA ALA A 41 -6.17 -3.08 16.29
C ALA A 41 -7.69 -3.21 16.52
N ASP A 42 -8.24 -2.57 17.57
CA ASP A 42 -9.68 -2.59 17.85
C ASP A 42 -10.51 -1.96 16.73
N GLY A 43 -10.00 -0.84 16.18
CA GLY A 43 -10.65 -0.12 15.10
C GLY A 43 -10.57 -0.86 13.77
N LEU A 44 -9.42 -1.49 13.48
CA LEU A 44 -9.24 -2.36 12.32
C LEU A 44 -10.20 -3.55 12.37
N GLU A 45 -10.34 -4.21 13.52
CA GLU A 45 -11.26 -5.34 13.67
C GLU A 45 -12.73 -4.90 13.55
N THR A 46 -13.07 -3.72 14.10
CA THR A 46 -14.41 -3.12 13.93
C THR A 46 -14.70 -2.85 12.45
N MET A 47 -13.73 -2.29 11.72
CA MET A 47 -13.89 -2.00 10.30
C MET A 47 -13.98 -3.30 9.48
N ARG A 48 -13.12 -4.29 9.76
CA ARG A 48 -13.17 -5.60 9.13
C ARG A 48 -14.54 -6.27 9.30
N THR A 49 -15.13 -6.18 10.49
CA THR A 49 -16.48 -6.72 10.78
C THR A 49 -17.54 -6.02 9.94
N ALA A 50 -17.53 -4.68 9.87
CA ALA A 50 -18.47 -3.91 9.07
C ALA A 50 -18.32 -4.23 7.57
N LEU A 51 -17.10 -4.43 7.09
CA LEU A 51 -16.83 -4.87 5.71
C LEU A 51 -17.35 -6.28 5.46
N SER A 52 -17.10 -7.22 6.37
CA SER A 52 -17.57 -8.60 6.24
C SER A 52 -19.09 -8.68 6.15
N GLU A 53 -19.80 -7.85 6.92
CA GLU A 53 -21.25 -7.73 6.85
C GLU A 53 -21.70 -7.20 5.48
N ALA A 54 -21.12 -6.10 5.00
CA ALA A 54 -21.46 -5.51 3.72
C ALA A 54 -21.17 -6.46 2.55
N PHE A 55 -20.00 -7.09 2.54
CA PHE A 55 -19.61 -8.01 1.47
C PHE A 55 -20.35 -9.35 1.50
N SER A 56 -21.06 -9.68 2.58
CA SER A 56 -21.95 -10.86 2.62
C SER A 56 -23.08 -10.78 1.59
N GLU A 57 -23.47 -9.57 1.13
CA GLU A 57 -24.43 -9.38 0.04
C GLU A 57 -23.99 -10.03 -1.28
N LEU A 58 -22.71 -10.28 -1.46
CA LEU A 58 -22.18 -10.99 -2.64
C LEU A 58 -22.48 -12.50 -2.62
N GLU A 59 -22.95 -13.05 -1.50
CA GLU A 59 -23.19 -14.49 -1.33
C GLU A 59 -21.96 -15.35 -1.69
N GLY A 60 -20.77 -14.81 -1.39
CA GLY A 60 -19.49 -15.50 -1.50
C GLY A 60 -19.05 -16.06 -0.15
N ASP A 61 -17.93 -16.77 -0.14
CA ASP A 61 -17.26 -17.22 1.09
C ASP A 61 -16.47 -16.05 1.69
N VAL A 62 -17.02 -15.46 2.76
CA VAL A 62 -16.40 -14.34 3.50
C VAL A 62 -15.63 -14.91 4.68
N SER A 63 -14.34 -14.63 4.76
CA SER A 63 -13.45 -15.19 5.78
C SER A 63 -12.41 -14.16 6.26
N ALA A 64 -11.87 -14.40 7.46
CA ALA A 64 -10.68 -13.71 7.96
C ALA A 64 -9.43 -14.50 7.55
N VAL A 65 -8.40 -13.79 7.11
CA VAL A 65 -7.10 -14.37 6.77
C VAL A 65 -6.07 -13.83 7.74
N GLU A 66 -5.51 -14.72 8.54
CA GLU A 66 -4.39 -14.39 9.43
C GLU A 66 -3.17 -13.98 8.62
N LEU A 67 -2.47 -12.97 9.10
CA LEU A 67 -1.28 -12.44 8.46
C LEU A 67 -0.03 -12.80 9.26
N GLU A 68 1.03 -13.17 8.56
CA GLU A 68 2.32 -13.41 9.19
C GLU A 68 2.88 -12.11 9.79
N PRO A 69 3.42 -12.15 11.01
CA PRO A 69 4.02 -10.97 11.62
C PRO A 69 5.26 -10.54 10.85
N SER A 70 5.50 -9.23 10.81
CA SER A 70 6.78 -8.71 10.34
C SER A 70 7.72 -8.41 11.51
N THR A 71 8.94 -7.99 11.20
CA THR A 71 9.90 -7.54 12.23
C THR A 71 10.23 -6.06 12.05
N THR A 72 10.48 -5.37 13.16
CA THR A 72 10.95 -3.98 13.18
C THR A 72 12.12 -3.83 14.14
N VAL A 73 12.99 -2.85 13.85
CA VAL A 73 14.02 -2.39 14.80
C VAL A 73 13.39 -1.35 15.69
N GLU A 74 13.29 -1.63 16.98
CA GLU A 74 12.76 -0.69 17.98
C GLU A 74 13.77 0.41 18.33
N LEU A 75 13.35 1.41 19.11
CA LEU A 75 14.22 2.52 19.52
C LEU A 75 15.36 2.10 20.45
N ASP A 76 15.21 0.98 21.15
CA ASP A 76 16.24 0.36 22.00
C ASP A 76 17.22 -0.54 21.19
N GLY A 77 17.01 -0.63 19.88
CA GLY A 77 17.83 -1.46 18.98
C GLY A 77 17.42 -2.93 18.94
N GLU A 78 16.43 -3.36 19.73
CA GLU A 78 15.94 -4.72 19.68
C GLU A 78 15.05 -4.94 18.44
N ILE A 79 15.11 -6.15 17.90
CA ILE A 79 14.26 -6.57 16.79
C ILE A 79 13.05 -7.25 17.39
N ARG A 80 11.86 -6.70 17.13
CA ARG A 80 10.61 -7.27 17.64
C ARG A 80 9.64 -7.59 16.53
N GLU A 81 8.84 -8.62 16.77
CA GLU A 81 7.73 -8.97 15.91
C GLU A 81 6.59 -7.94 16.05
N VAL A 82 5.98 -7.61 14.90
CA VAL A 82 4.82 -6.75 14.81
C VAL A 82 3.68 -7.58 14.24
N PRO A 83 2.70 -7.96 15.07
CA PRO A 83 1.53 -8.68 14.60
C PRO A 83 0.60 -7.74 13.83
N TYR A 84 -0.24 -8.34 12.97
CA TYR A 84 -1.29 -7.67 12.21
C TYR A 84 -2.66 -8.20 12.61
N THR A 85 -3.69 -7.38 12.45
CA THR A 85 -5.07 -7.88 12.45
C THR A 85 -5.33 -8.66 11.17
N PRO A 86 -6.26 -9.62 11.15
CA PRO A 86 -6.58 -10.36 9.94
C PRO A 86 -7.09 -9.49 8.80
N SER A 87 -6.75 -9.86 7.56
CA SER A 87 -7.40 -9.31 6.36
C SER A 87 -8.82 -9.88 6.20
N MET A 88 -9.73 -9.11 5.59
CA MET A 88 -10.98 -9.68 5.07
C MET A 88 -10.74 -10.27 3.69
N LYS A 89 -11.19 -11.52 3.49
CA LYS A 89 -11.18 -12.18 2.18
C LYS A 89 -12.60 -12.58 1.78
N VAL A 90 -12.92 -12.39 0.50
CA VAL A 90 -14.12 -12.99 -0.11
C VAL A 90 -13.70 -13.82 -1.30
N SER A 91 -14.26 -15.03 -1.43
CA SER A 91 -14.04 -15.87 -2.60
C SER A 91 -15.38 -16.29 -3.21
N LYS A 92 -15.52 -16.15 -4.51
CA LYS A 92 -16.73 -16.61 -5.23
C LYS A 92 -16.34 -17.24 -6.55
N ARG A 93 -16.99 -18.38 -6.85
CA ARG A 93 -16.80 -19.17 -8.09
C ARG A 93 -15.33 -19.45 -8.43
N PRO A 94 -14.60 -20.18 -7.58
CA PRO A 94 -13.18 -20.46 -7.81
C PRO A 94 -12.91 -21.23 -9.11
N GLU A 95 -13.88 -21.94 -9.66
CA GLU A 95 -13.79 -22.74 -10.88
C GLU A 95 -14.27 -21.99 -12.14
N ALA A 96 -14.61 -20.71 -12.03
CA ALA A 96 -15.07 -19.94 -13.20
C ALA A 96 -13.95 -19.78 -14.24
N PRO A 97 -14.30 -19.70 -15.54
CA PRO A 97 -13.31 -19.61 -16.62
C PRO A 97 -12.50 -18.30 -16.60
N VAL A 98 -13.05 -17.23 -16.05
CA VAL A 98 -12.35 -15.96 -15.83
C VAL A 98 -12.20 -15.74 -14.33
N ARG A 99 -10.95 -15.56 -13.87
CA ARG A 99 -10.63 -15.31 -12.47
C ARG A 99 -10.06 -13.90 -12.33
N ILE A 100 -10.63 -13.11 -11.44
CA ILE A 100 -10.14 -11.77 -11.13
C ILE A 100 -9.77 -11.67 -9.65
N VAL A 101 -8.79 -10.86 -9.32
CA VAL A 101 -8.45 -10.49 -7.96
C VAL A 101 -8.71 -9.00 -7.76
N LEU A 102 -9.42 -8.66 -6.70
CA LEU A 102 -9.70 -7.27 -6.33
C LEU A 102 -9.06 -7.00 -4.97
N THR A 103 -8.44 -5.85 -4.85
CA THR A 103 -7.77 -5.48 -3.60
C THR A 103 -8.05 -4.04 -3.21
N GLY A 104 -8.01 -3.84 -1.92
CA GLY A 104 -8.06 -2.56 -1.23
C GLY A 104 -7.64 -2.72 0.22
N HIS A 105 -7.60 -1.63 0.94
CA HIS A 105 -7.23 -1.62 2.36
C HIS A 105 -8.25 -0.84 3.20
N HIS A 106 -8.35 -1.23 4.46
CA HIS A 106 -9.26 -0.58 5.40
C HIS A 106 -8.53 0.16 6.51
N ASP A 107 -7.20 0.07 6.55
CA ASP A 107 -6.39 0.92 7.42
C ASP A 107 -6.29 2.35 6.86
N THR A 108 -5.87 3.27 7.71
CA THR A 108 -5.65 4.68 7.38
C THR A 108 -4.42 5.20 8.10
N VAL A 109 -3.84 6.29 7.61
CA VAL A 109 -2.72 6.99 8.26
C VAL A 109 -3.10 7.70 9.56
N PHE A 110 -4.39 7.78 9.92
CA PHE A 110 -4.88 8.58 11.04
C PHE A 110 -4.92 7.77 12.35
N PRO A 111 -4.03 8.06 13.33
CA PRO A 111 -4.04 7.35 14.61
C PRO A 111 -5.28 7.70 15.43
N LYS A 112 -5.57 6.84 16.42
CA LYS A 112 -6.77 6.95 17.28
C LYS A 112 -6.88 8.28 18.04
N ASP A 113 -5.76 8.90 18.35
CA ASP A 113 -5.64 10.19 19.04
C ASP A 113 -5.53 11.39 18.09
N SER A 114 -5.64 11.18 16.80
CA SER A 114 -5.71 12.24 15.79
C SER A 114 -6.95 13.11 16.01
N GLY A 115 -6.84 14.41 15.76
CA GLY A 115 -7.98 15.33 15.76
C GLY A 115 -8.93 15.15 14.56
N PHE A 116 -8.55 14.34 13.58
CA PHE A 116 -9.30 14.08 12.34
C PHE A 116 -10.06 12.75 12.46
N GLN A 117 -11.26 12.79 13.07
CA GLN A 117 -12.04 11.58 13.42
C GLN A 117 -13.44 11.57 12.82
N ASP A 118 -13.88 12.62 12.19
CA ASP A 118 -15.23 12.73 11.64
C ASP A 118 -15.18 13.32 10.22
N TRP A 119 -16.23 13.08 9.45
CA TRP A 119 -16.38 13.65 8.13
C TRP A 119 -17.13 14.99 8.16
N ARG A 120 -16.92 15.78 7.13
CA ARG A 120 -17.68 17.03 6.87
C ARG A 120 -17.90 17.19 5.36
N LEU A 121 -18.98 17.87 4.99
CA LEU A 121 -19.13 18.39 3.65
C LEU A 121 -18.24 19.62 3.46
N VAL A 122 -17.48 19.63 2.39
CA VAL A 122 -16.72 20.80 1.95
C VAL A 122 -17.60 21.66 1.03
N ASP A 123 -18.31 21.00 0.14
CA ASP A 123 -19.31 21.55 -0.77
C ASP A 123 -20.34 20.44 -1.11
N ASP A 124 -21.23 20.73 -2.08
CA ASP A 124 -22.31 19.81 -2.45
C ASP A 124 -21.80 18.46 -3.02
N ASP A 125 -20.57 18.43 -3.57
CA ASP A 125 -19.99 17.29 -4.27
C ASP A 125 -18.77 16.69 -3.55
N THR A 126 -18.33 17.28 -2.42
CA THR A 126 -17.07 16.92 -1.78
C THR A 126 -17.23 16.59 -0.29
N ILE A 127 -16.83 15.39 0.08
CA ILE A 127 -16.75 14.92 1.48
C ILE A 127 -15.27 14.86 1.90
N ASN A 128 -14.94 15.51 3.02
CA ASN A 128 -13.64 15.39 3.67
C ASN A 128 -13.81 14.57 4.95
N GLY A 129 -13.06 13.48 5.11
CA GLY A 129 -13.13 12.61 6.29
C GLY A 129 -12.10 11.49 6.25
N PRO A 130 -11.77 10.86 7.40
CA PRO A 130 -10.75 9.82 7.47
C PRO A 130 -11.10 8.62 6.57
N GLY A 131 -10.20 8.28 5.64
CA GLY A 131 -10.37 7.16 4.73
C GLY A 131 -11.51 7.29 3.72
N VAL A 132 -12.16 8.47 3.58
CA VAL A 132 -13.25 8.66 2.59
C VAL A 132 -12.76 8.41 1.18
N ALA A 133 -11.61 8.94 0.81
CA ALA A 133 -10.98 8.68 -0.47
C ALA A 133 -10.02 7.50 -0.38
N ASP A 134 -9.20 7.43 0.64
CA ASP A 134 -8.15 6.44 0.85
C ASP A 134 -8.48 5.53 2.05
N MET A 135 -9.09 4.29 1.84
CA MET A 135 -9.77 4.05 0.58
C MET A 135 -11.17 3.43 0.79
N LYS A 136 -11.88 3.81 1.88
CA LYS A 136 -13.23 3.25 2.21
C LYS A 136 -14.26 3.52 1.10
N GLY A 137 -14.15 4.68 0.42
CA GLY A 137 -14.96 4.98 -0.76
C GLY A 137 -14.65 4.05 -1.93
N GLY A 138 -13.37 3.75 -2.16
CA GLY A 138 -12.95 2.79 -3.18
C GLY A 138 -13.46 1.37 -2.90
N ILE A 139 -13.48 0.94 -1.63
CA ILE A 139 -14.05 -0.35 -1.23
C ILE A 139 -15.55 -0.42 -1.56
N LEU A 140 -16.30 0.68 -1.40
CA LEU A 140 -17.71 0.74 -1.78
C LEU A 140 -17.91 0.69 -3.29
N VAL A 141 -17.02 1.34 -4.07
CA VAL A 141 -17.02 1.22 -5.53
C VAL A 141 -16.80 -0.23 -5.94
N MET A 142 -15.84 -0.92 -5.33
CA MET A 142 -15.58 -2.34 -5.53
C MET A 142 -16.82 -3.19 -5.25
N LEU A 143 -17.41 -3.04 -4.08
CA LEU A 143 -18.60 -3.81 -3.66
C LEU A 143 -19.76 -3.63 -4.64
N HIS A 144 -20.11 -2.38 -4.97
CA HIS A 144 -21.26 -2.10 -5.85
C HIS A 144 -20.99 -2.50 -7.30
N GLY A 145 -19.74 -2.40 -7.77
CA GLY A 145 -19.34 -2.95 -9.07
C GLY A 145 -19.53 -4.48 -9.15
N LEU A 146 -19.18 -5.20 -8.08
CA LEU A 146 -19.40 -6.64 -8.01
C LEU A 146 -20.88 -7.01 -7.84
N LEU A 147 -21.64 -6.28 -7.04
CA LEU A 147 -23.11 -6.47 -6.95
C LEU A 147 -23.79 -6.23 -8.28
N ALA A 148 -23.29 -5.30 -9.09
CA ALA A 148 -23.75 -5.06 -10.46
C ALA A 148 -23.35 -6.23 -11.37
N LEU A 149 -22.14 -6.75 -11.29
CA LEU A 149 -21.70 -7.94 -12.01
C LEU A 149 -22.61 -9.15 -11.68
N GLU A 150 -22.94 -9.35 -10.40
CA GLU A 150 -23.82 -10.47 -9.97
C GLU A 150 -25.24 -10.41 -10.58
N ARG A 151 -25.68 -9.21 -10.99
CA ARG A 151 -26.96 -8.99 -11.68
C ARG A 151 -26.87 -9.15 -13.20
N SER A 152 -25.66 -9.26 -13.71
CA SER A 152 -25.40 -9.34 -15.14
C SER A 152 -25.56 -10.76 -15.69
N PRO A 153 -25.82 -10.94 -16.98
CA PRO A 153 -25.83 -12.25 -17.61
C PRO A 153 -24.46 -12.93 -17.63
N TRP A 154 -23.38 -12.19 -17.37
CA TRP A 154 -22.00 -12.69 -17.38
C TRP A 154 -21.54 -13.19 -16.01
N ALA A 155 -22.29 -12.98 -14.93
CA ALA A 155 -21.89 -13.30 -13.56
C ALA A 155 -21.29 -14.71 -13.40
N LYS A 156 -21.92 -15.71 -14.04
CA LYS A 156 -21.48 -17.12 -13.94
C LYS A 156 -20.14 -17.41 -14.62
N GLN A 157 -19.68 -16.53 -15.50
CA GLN A 157 -18.41 -16.68 -16.22
C GLN A 157 -17.22 -16.12 -15.43
N VAL A 158 -17.47 -15.29 -14.41
CA VAL A 158 -16.46 -14.59 -13.64
C VAL A 158 -16.45 -15.09 -12.20
N GLY A 159 -15.30 -15.59 -11.77
CA GLY A 159 -14.98 -15.86 -10.38
C GLY A 159 -14.04 -14.81 -9.85
N TYR A 160 -14.10 -14.54 -8.56
CA TYR A 160 -13.24 -13.52 -7.97
C TYR A 160 -12.77 -13.87 -6.56
N ASP A 161 -11.59 -13.39 -6.24
CA ASP A 161 -11.08 -13.26 -4.89
C ASP A 161 -10.92 -11.78 -4.56
N ILE A 162 -11.35 -11.38 -3.39
CA ILE A 162 -11.18 -10.04 -2.84
C ILE A 162 -10.29 -10.16 -1.62
N LEU A 163 -9.32 -9.26 -1.48
CA LEU A 163 -8.59 -9.07 -0.23
C LEU A 163 -8.69 -7.60 0.17
N VAL A 164 -9.16 -7.35 1.40
CA VAL A 164 -9.11 -6.01 2.00
C VAL A 164 -8.19 -6.07 3.20
N SER A 165 -7.04 -5.41 3.08
CA SER A 165 -5.92 -5.52 4.01
C SER A 165 -5.94 -4.47 5.12
N PRO A 166 -5.34 -4.76 6.30
CA PRO A 166 -5.25 -3.85 7.43
C PRO A 166 -3.91 -3.09 7.50
N ASP A 167 -3.00 -3.26 6.52
CA ASP A 167 -1.59 -2.86 6.64
C ASP A 167 -1.02 -2.21 5.38
N GLU A 168 -1.88 -1.69 4.49
CA GLU A 168 -1.43 -1.04 3.25
C GLU A 168 -0.57 0.19 3.54
N GLU A 169 -1.04 1.06 4.41
CA GLU A 169 -0.43 2.33 4.79
C GLU A 169 0.95 2.19 5.46
N ILE A 170 1.25 0.99 5.94
CA ILE A 170 2.55 0.64 6.54
C ILE A 170 3.36 -0.32 5.67
N GLY A 171 2.93 -0.56 4.42
CA GLY A 171 3.73 -1.22 3.38
C GLY A 171 3.32 -2.64 3.03
N SER A 172 2.12 -3.12 3.41
CA SER A 172 1.57 -4.46 3.14
C SER A 172 2.55 -5.59 3.49
N LEU A 173 3.20 -5.45 4.66
CA LEU A 173 4.21 -6.41 5.09
C LEU A 173 3.63 -7.78 5.42
N GLY A 174 2.44 -7.79 6.04
CA GLY A 174 1.69 -9.01 6.34
C GLY A 174 0.81 -9.46 5.17
N SER A 175 0.08 -8.54 4.53
CA SER A 175 -0.87 -8.85 3.45
C SER A 175 -0.21 -9.11 2.10
N GLY A 176 0.97 -8.55 1.84
CA GLY A 176 1.67 -8.69 0.55
C GLY A 176 1.86 -10.12 0.07
N PRO A 177 2.32 -11.08 0.88
CA PRO A 177 2.42 -12.48 0.49
C PRO A 177 1.07 -13.11 0.09
N VAL A 178 -0.02 -12.77 0.79
CA VAL A 178 -1.38 -13.23 0.47
C VAL A 178 -1.86 -12.66 -0.85
N LEU A 179 -1.62 -11.35 -1.09
CA LEU A 179 -1.92 -10.70 -2.37
C LEU A 179 -1.19 -11.36 -3.54
N MET A 180 0.09 -11.67 -3.36
CA MET A 180 0.89 -12.34 -4.39
C MET A 180 0.38 -13.75 -4.66
N GLU A 181 -0.04 -14.50 -3.64
CA GLU A 181 -0.65 -15.81 -3.80
C GLU A 181 -1.95 -15.72 -4.61
N LEU A 182 -2.86 -14.81 -4.26
CA LEU A 182 -4.12 -14.60 -4.96
C LEU A 182 -3.88 -14.13 -6.41
N GLY A 183 -2.97 -13.18 -6.59
CA GLY A 183 -2.60 -12.66 -7.91
C GLY A 183 -2.06 -13.74 -8.84
N SER A 184 -1.25 -14.67 -8.33
CA SER A 184 -0.69 -15.78 -9.13
C SER A 184 -1.76 -16.74 -9.70
N LYS A 185 -2.97 -16.72 -9.12
CA LYS A 185 -4.11 -17.56 -9.52
C LYS A 185 -5.14 -16.82 -10.36
N ALA A 186 -4.98 -15.50 -10.51
CA ALA A 186 -5.91 -14.65 -11.24
C ALA A 186 -5.42 -14.33 -12.65
N HIS A 187 -6.34 -14.07 -13.56
CA HIS A 187 -6.03 -13.61 -14.91
C HIS A 187 -5.72 -12.11 -14.94
N VAL A 188 -6.42 -11.34 -14.10
CA VAL A 188 -6.28 -9.89 -14.00
C VAL A 188 -6.58 -9.42 -12.57
N GLY A 189 -6.00 -8.27 -12.19
CA GLY A 189 -6.20 -7.61 -10.91
C GLY A 189 -6.83 -6.23 -11.05
N MET A 190 -7.56 -5.83 -10.02
CA MET A 190 -8.16 -4.50 -9.89
C MET A 190 -7.91 -3.96 -8.49
N THR A 191 -7.35 -2.74 -8.40
CA THR A 191 -7.08 -2.06 -7.12
C THR A 191 -7.90 -0.78 -7.06
N TYR A 192 -8.53 -0.56 -5.91
CA TYR A 192 -9.52 0.52 -5.77
C TYR A 192 -9.00 1.72 -4.96
N GLU A 193 -7.71 1.99 -5.08
CA GLU A 193 -7.08 3.22 -4.61
C GLU A 193 -7.79 4.47 -5.18
N PRO A 194 -7.64 5.65 -4.54
CA PRO A 194 -8.21 6.88 -5.07
C PRO A 194 -7.69 7.21 -6.46
N ALA A 195 -8.60 7.56 -7.37
CA ALA A 195 -8.22 8.21 -8.63
C ALA A 195 -7.63 9.60 -8.34
N LEU A 196 -6.76 10.08 -9.23
CA LEU A 196 -6.20 11.42 -9.11
C LEU A 196 -7.33 12.49 -9.14
N ALA A 197 -7.04 13.69 -8.63
CA ALA A 197 -8.03 14.76 -8.52
C ALA A 197 -8.71 15.13 -9.86
N ASP A 198 -8.00 14.95 -10.97
CA ASP A 198 -8.54 15.14 -12.33
C ASP A 198 -9.29 13.93 -12.90
N GLY A 199 -9.38 12.83 -12.12
CA GLY A 199 -9.99 11.56 -12.51
C GLY A 199 -9.06 10.64 -13.31
N SER A 200 -7.79 10.99 -13.50
CA SER A 200 -6.82 10.11 -14.14
C SER A 200 -6.47 8.92 -13.24
N LEU A 201 -6.17 7.79 -13.86
CA LEU A 201 -5.71 6.58 -13.17
C LEU A 201 -4.18 6.56 -13.08
N ALA A 202 -3.63 5.84 -12.11
CA ALA A 202 -2.20 5.62 -12.02
C ALA A 202 -1.75 4.58 -13.06
N GLY A 203 -0.80 4.96 -13.91
CA GLY A 203 -0.17 4.11 -14.92
C GLY A 203 0.94 3.24 -14.32
N ALA A 204 2.19 3.52 -14.70
CA ALA A 204 3.34 2.90 -14.04
C ALA A 204 3.52 3.44 -12.63
N ARG A 205 3.97 2.58 -11.72
CA ARG A 205 4.31 2.93 -10.34
C ARG A 205 5.75 2.58 -10.03
N LYS A 206 6.43 3.44 -9.27
CA LYS A 206 7.75 3.09 -8.71
C LYS A 206 7.63 1.91 -7.75
N GLY A 207 8.74 1.25 -7.47
CA GLY A 207 8.88 0.34 -6.33
C GLY A 207 9.30 1.09 -5.08
N SER A 208 9.05 0.48 -3.92
CA SER A 208 9.38 1.04 -2.61
C SER A 208 9.97 0.01 -1.68
N GLY A 209 10.99 0.42 -0.94
CA GLY A 209 11.55 -0.34 0.18
C GLY A 209 11.75 0.56 1.40
N ASN A 210 11.43 0.02 2.58
CA ASN A 210 11.70 0.65 3.85
C ASN A 210 12.79 -0.14 4.58
N PHE A 211 13.78 0.59 5.11
CA PHE A 211 14.96 -0.01 5.70
C PHE A 211 15.33 0.69 7.01
N SER A 212 15.96 -0.08 7.91
CA SER A 212 16.58 0.41 9.12
C SER A 212 18.00 -0.16 9.21
N LEU A 213 19.01 0.70 9.16
CA LEU A 213 20.36 0.33 9.57
C LEU A 213 20.43 0.41 11.09
N ARG A 214 20.88 -0.66 11.74
CA ARG A 214 21.25 -0.67 13.16
C ARG A 214 22.75 -0.75 13.29
N CYS A 215 23.34 0.19 14.04
CA CYS A 215 24.74 0.18 14.43
C CYS A 215 24.85 -0.06 15.93
N LEU A 216 25.62 -1.05 16.33
CA LEU A 216 25.98 -1.35 17.72
C LEU A 216 27.42 -1.03 17.96
N GLY A 217 27.71 -0.36 19.06
CA GLY A 217 29.03 0.07 19.47
C GLY A 217 29.32 -0.31 20.91
N ARG A 218 30.05 0.57 21.62
CA ARG A 218 30.37 0.38 23.04
C ARG A 218 30.32 1.70 23.81
N ALA A 219 29.47 1.71 24.86
CA ALA A 219 29.40 2.84 25.77
C ALA A 219 30.69 3.01 26.57
N ALA A 220 31.05 4.26 26.84
CA ALA A 220 32.17 4.64 27.72
C ALA A 220 31.94 6.06 28.23
N HIS A 221 32.64 6.42 29.33
CA HIS A 221 32.59 7.79 29.84
C HIS A 221 33.37 8.72 28.91
N ALA A 222 32.67 9.65 28.24
CA ALA A 222 33.26 10.48 27.18
C ALA A 222 34.45 11.32 27.62
N GLY A 223 34.50 11.78 28.87
CA GLY A 223 35.60 12.59 29.39
C GLY A 223 36.77 11.81 30.04
N ARG A 224 36.57 10.54 30.39
CA ARG A 224 37.58 9.73 31.07
C ARG A 224 38.14 8.59 30.22
N GLU A 225 37.26 7.93 29.49
CA GLU A 225 37.52 6.67 28.80
C GLU A 225 37.04 6.68 27.35
N HIS A 226 37.03 7.87 26.72
CA HIS A 226 36.56 8.03 25.34
C HIS A 226 37.18 7.01 24.36
N HIS A 227 38.50 6.72 24.55
CA HIS A 227 39.26 5.78 23.72
C HIS A 227 38.72 4.32 23.79
N LEU A 228 37.98 3.96 24.86
CA LEU A 228 37.38 2.67 25.03
C LEU A 228 35.98 2.63 24.34
N GLY A 229 35.34 3.76 24.14
CA GLY A 229 34.03 3.86 23.50
C GLY A 229 34.08 3.59 21.99
N ARG A 230 32.93 3.17 21.44
CA ARG A 230 32.73 3.02 20.01
C ARG A 230 31.40 3.67 19.67
N ASN A 231 31.46 4.81 19.02
CA ASN A 231 30.30 5.68 18.82
C ASN A 231 29.44 5.18 17.66
N ALA A 232 28.34 4.54 17.98
CA ALA A 232 27.39 3.98 17.01
C ALA A 232 26.60 5.06 16.26
N ILE A 233 26.28 6.21 16.89
CA ILE A 233 25.62 7.33 16.20
C ILE A 233 26.48 7.87 15.08
N VAL A 234 27.79 8.04 15.30
CA VAL A 234 28.69 8.53 14.24
C VAL A 234 28.73 7.54 13.07
N ALA A 235 28.70 6.23 13.35
CA ALA A 235 28.64 5.22 12.30
C ALA A 235 27.32 5.31 11.50
N ALA A 236 26.18 5.47 12.17
CA ALA A 236 24.87 5.64 11.52
C ALA A 236 24.80 6.97 10.74
N ALA A 237 25.37 8.06 11.26
CA ALA A 237 25.41 9.35 10.58
C ALA A 237 26.28 9.33 9.32
N ASP A 238 27.45 8.66 9.35
CA ASP A 238 28.30 8.48 8.17
C ASP A 238 27.61 7.63 7.10
N PHE A 239 26.89 6.58 7.52
CA PHE A 239 26.06 5.81 6.60
C PHE A 239 24.97 6.69 5.97
N ALA A 240 24.22 7.43 6.79
CA ALA A 240 23.14 8.31 6.31
C ALA A 240 23.66 9.33 5.29
N ARG A 241 24.79 9.99 5.58
CA ARG A 241 25.44 10.91 4.65
C ARG A 241 25.89 10.22 3.37
N SER A 242 26.47 9.03 3.47
CA SER A 242 26.95 8.27 2.31
C SER A 242 25.80 7.78 1.46
N LEU A 243 24.66 7.38 2.08
CA LEU A 243 23.43 6.99 1.39
C LEU A 243 22.84 8.17 0.61
N ASP A 244 22.79 9.37 1.22
CA ASP A 244 22.29 10.57 0.56
C ASP A 244 23.12 10.96 -0.66
N LEU A 245 24.44 10.74 -0.62
CA LEU A 245 25.36 10.97 -1.75
C LEU A 245 25.14 10.02 -2.94
N LEU A 246 24.34 8.97 -2.81
CA LEU A 246 23.92 8.12 -3.93
C LEU A 246 22.83 8.77 -4.76
N ASN A 247 22.08 9.74 -4.20
CA ASN A 247 21.08 10.48 -4.94
C ASN A 247 21.70 11.20 -6.14
N GLY A 248 21.09 11.05 -7.30
CA GLY A 248 21.58 11.60 -8.57
C GLY A 248 22.60 10.73 -9.30
N GLN A 249 23.13 9.65 -8.69
CA GLN A 249 24.05 8.73 -9.38
C GLN A 249 23.33 7.81 -10.37
N ARG A 250 22.04 7.54 -10.10
CA ARG A 250 21.18 6.78 -11.00
C ARG A 250 19.83 7.49 -11.16
N PRO A 251 19.41 7.80 -12.41
CA PRO A 251 18.11 8.42 -12.65
C PRO A 251 16.98 7.57 -12.03
N ASP A 252 15.93 8.21 -11.54
CA ASP A 252 14.74 7.56 -11.00
C ASP A 252 14.92 6.73 -9.71
N VAL A 253 16.13 6.63 -9.16
CA VAL A 253 16.39 6.07 -7.82
C VAL A 253 16.52 7.20 -6.81
N THR A 254 15.77 7.09 -5.71
CA THR A 254 15.87 8.06 -4.62
C THR A 254 16.03 7.35 -3.29
N PHE A 255 16.94 7.86 -2.46
CA PHE A 255 17.17 7.47 -1.08
C PHE A 255 16.71 8.61 -0.18
N ASN A 256 15.79 8.35 0.72
CA ASN A 256 15.30 9.33 1.67
C ASN A 256 15.63 8.88 3.09
N VAL A 257 16.65 9.50 3.71
CA VAL A 257 16.91 9.32 5.14
C VAL A 257 15.82 10.05 5.91
N SER A 258 14.94 9.29 6.58
CA SER A 258 13.78 9.86 7.26
C SER A 258 14.03 10.12 8.74
N ARG A 259 14.92 9.33 9.37
CA ARG A 259 15.14 9.45 10.81
C ARG A 259 16.47 8.82 11.25
N ILE A 260 17.10 9.44 12.26
CA ILE A 260 18.24 8.87 13.00
C ILE A 260 17.85 8.84 14.48
N ASP A 261 17.97 7.67 15.11
CA ASP A 261 17.69 7.44 16.53
C ASP A 261 18.95 6.96 17.24
N GLY A 262 18.96 7.05 18.56
CA GLY A 262 20.03 6.57 19.43
C GLY A 262 20.64 7.66 20.31
N GLY A 263 21.67 7.27 21.04
CA GLY A 263 22.37 8.17 21.97
C GLY A 263 21.67 8.36 23.31
N GLY A 264 22.23 9.26 24.10
CA GLY A 264 21.79 9.50 25.48
C GLY A 264 22.46 10.71 26.08
N ALA A 265 22.94 10.57 27.32
CA ALA A 265 23.60 11.65 28.03
C ALA A 265 24.90 12.11 27.31
N PRO A 266 25.19 13.45 27.22
CA PRO A 266 26.35 13.98 26.48
C PRO A 266 27.72 13.51 26.99
N ASN A 267 27.78 13.01 28.20
CA ASN A 267 29.02 12.49 28.83
C ASN A 267 29.21 10.98 28.62
N VAL A 268 28.38 10.32 27.76
CA VAL A 268 28.47 8.90 27.43
C VAL A 268 28.66 8.75 25.92
N VAL A 269 29.67 7.96 25.50
CA VAL A 269 29.81 7.54 24.10
C VAL A 269 28.64 6.62 23.75
N PRO A 270 27.81 6.92 22.72
CA PRO A 270 26.65 6.11 22.37
C PRO A 270 27.01 4.75 21.80
N ASP A 271 26.38 3.70 22.29
CA ASP A 271 26.54 2.31 21.83
C ASP A 271 25.44 1.82 20.87
N LEU A 272 24.43 2.67 20.63
CA LEU A 272 23.34 2.41 19.67
C LEU A 272 23.17 3.60 18.75
N GLY A 273 23.04 3.33 17.44
CA GLY A 273 22.61 4.27 16.41
C GLY A 273 21.75 3.56 15.38
N ILE A 274 20.61 4.14 15.04
CA ILE A 274 19.66 3.60 14.06
C ILE A 274 19.42 4.64 12.99
N CYS A 275 19.54 4.28 11.70
CA CYS A 275 19.20 5.14 10.58
C CYS A 275 18.03 4.51 9.80
N ARG A 276 16.88 5.20 9.74
CA ARG A 276 15.69 4.77 9.00
C ARG A 276 15.59 5.53 7.70
N PHE A 277 15.30 4.81 6.61
CA PHE A 277 15.23 5.40 5.29
C PHE A 277 14.30 4.63 4.36
N ASN A 278 13.80 5.34 3.34
CA ASN A 278 13.01 4.76 2.24
C ASN A 278 13.82 4.83 0.94
N VAL A 279 13.62 3.84 0.09
CA VAL A 279 14.21 3.78 -1.25
C VAL A 279 13.10 3.67 -2.27
N ARG A 280 13.12 4.52 -3.30
CA ARG A 280 12.22 4.44 -4.46
C ARG A 280 13.02 4.07 -5.69
N VAL A 281 12.48 3.16 -6.49
CA VAL A 281 13.11 2.63 -7.70
C VAL A 281 12.11 2.52 -8.83
N LYS A 282 12.55 2.67 -10.08
CA LYS A 282 11.66 2.59 -11.24
C LYS A 282 11.64 1.20 -11.87
N THR A 283 12.75 0.49 -11.81
CA THR A 283 12.92 -0.84 -12.42
C THR A 283 13.49 -1.83 -11.41
N GLU A 284 13.45 -3.13 -11.74
CA GLU A 284 14.10 -4.16 -10.94
C GLU A 284 15.62 -4.02 -10.95
N GLU A 285 16.23 -3.61 -12.09
CA GLU A 285 17.67 -3.33 -12.16
C GLU A 285 18.06 -2.18 -11.22
N ASP A 286 17.17 -1.19 -11.04
CA ASP A 286 17.37 -0.11 -10.08
C ASP A 286 17.35 -0.64 -8.64
N ALA A 287 16.44 -1.56 -8.33
CA ALA A 287 16.38 -2.20 -7.01
C ALA A 287 17.63 -3.02 -6.70
N ILE A 288 18.10 -3.80 -7.68
CA ILE A 288 19.34 -4.58 -7.57
C ILE A 288 20.54 -3.67 -7.34
N TRP A 289 20.65 -2.58 -8.11
CA TRP A 289 21.72 -1.59 -7.94
C TRP A 289 21.66 -0.94 -6.56
N ALA A 290 20.49 -0.45 -6.14
CA ALA A 290 20.30 0.20 -4.85
C ALA A 290 20.69 -0.75 -3.70
N LYS A 291 20.24 -2.02 -3.76
CA LYS A 291 20.62 -3.04 -2.77
C LYS A 291 22.13 -3.25 -2.70
N SER A 292 22.80 -3.37 -3.86
CA SER A 292 24.26 -3.53 -3.92
C SER A 292 25.00 -2.34 -3.29
N GLU A 293 24.56 -1.10 -3.56
CA GLU A 293 25.17 0.09 -2.96
C GLU A 293 24.92 0.16 -1.44
N MET A 294 23.69 -0.10 -0.98
CA MET A 294 23.40 -0.17 0.44
C MET A 294 24.26 -1.21 1.17
N GLU A 295 24.44 -2.41 0.61
CA GLU A 295 25.28 -3.45 1.18
C GLU A 295 26.76 -3.02 1.31
N LYS A 296 27.28 -2.24 0.34
CA LYS A 296 28.62 -1.68 0.44
C LYS A 296 28.74 -0.70 1.61
N LEU A 297 27.73 0.16 1.77
CA LEU A 297 27.70 1.13 2.86
C LEU A 297 27.55 0.48 4.24
N VAL A 298 26.73 -0.59 4.35
CA VAL A 298 26.59 -1.39 5.57
C VAL A 298 27.93 -2.02 5.95
N ARG A 299 28.62 -2.64 4.96
CA ARG A 299 29.96 -3.21 5.20
C ARG A 299 30.97 -2.13 5.64
N ALA A 300 30.91 -0.93 5.04
CA ALA A 300 31.79 0.17 5.43
C ALA A 300 31.49 0.65 6.86
N ALA A 301 30.23 0.73 7.27
CA ALA A 301 29.85 1.06 8.64
C ALA A 301 30.37 0.01 9.66
N GLY A 302 30.18 -1.29 9.34
CA GLY A 302 30.62 -2.41 10.18
C GLY A 302 32.14 -2.65 10.16
N ALA A 303 32.89 -2.09 9.21
CA ALA A 303 34.35 -2.17 9.18
C ALA A 303 35.03 -1.21 10.17
N ARG A 304 34.29 -0.32 10.82
CA ARG A 304 34.83 0.58 11.87
C ARG A 304 35.14 -0.25 13.11
N ASP A 305 36.30 0.08 13.76
CA ASP A 305 36.72 -0.64 14.93
C ASP A 305 35.67 -0.70 16.04
N GLY A 306 35.25 -1.93 16.40
CA GLY A 306 34.28 -2.22 17.44
C GLY A 306 32.83 -1.78 17.13
N ILE A 307 32.48 -1.56 15.85
CA ILE A 307 31.11 -1.34 15.39
C ILE A 307 30.59 -2.60 14.70
N THR A 308 29.39 -3.00 15.05
CA THR A 308 28.59 -3.96 14.27
C THR A 308 27.48 -3.20 13.55
N ALA A 309 27.25 -3.50 12.26
CA ALA A 309 26.20 -2.86 11.47
C ALA A 309 25.40 -3.92 10.73
N ASP A 310 24.08 -3.85 10.84
CA ASP A 310 23.15 -4.73 10.16
C ASP A 310 21.97 -3.93 9.58
N LEU A 311 21.47 -4.42 8.44
CA LEU A 311 20.39 -3.79 7.69
C LEU A 311 19.11 -4.65 7.77
N HIS A 312 18.03 -4.04 8.26
CA HIS A 312 16.70 -4.64 8.33
C HIS A 312 15.73 -3.98 7.35
N GLY A 313 14.72 -4.73 6.92
CA GLY A 313 13.75 -4.25 5.96
C GLY A 313 13.98 -4.79 4.57
N GLY A 314 13.28 -4.23 3.58
CA GLY A 314 13.33 -4.71 2.21
C GLY A 314 12.49 -3.91 1.24
N PHE A 315 12.56 -4.27 -0.03
CA PHE A 315 11.60 -3.83 -1.04
C PHE A 315 10.33 -4.68 -0.89
N THR A 316 9.29 -4.08 -0.34
CA THR A 316 8.00 -4.75 -0.10
C THR A 316 7.04 -4.56 -1.26
N ARG A 317 7.27 -3.55 -2.09
CA ARG A 317 6.52 -3.25 -3.30
C ARG A 317 7.47 -3.10 -4.48
N PRO A 318 7.60 -4.15 -5.33
CA PRO A 318 8.38 -4.07 -6.56
C PRO A 318 7.82 -3.03 -7.54
N PRO A 319 8.61 -2.51 -8.49
CA PRO A 319 8.10 -1.59 -9.52
C PRO A 319 7.00 -2.23 -10.37
N LYS A 320 5.97 -1.45 -10.70
CA LYS A 320 4.92 -1.84 -11.65
C LYS A 320 5.06 -1.03 -12.94
N PRO A 321 5.65 -1.59 -14.01
CA PRO A 321 5.77 -0.88 -15.28
C PRO A 321 4.44 -0.88 -16.06
N MET A 322 4.30 0.04 -17.01
CA MET A 322 3.25 -0.02 -18.02
C MET A 322 3.62 -1.08 -19.06
N SER A 323 3.38 -2.34 -18.74
CA SER A 323 3.57 -3.48 -19.65
C SER A 323 2.47 -3.53 -20.72
N PRO A 324 2.67 -4.26 -21.83
CA PRO A 324 1.59 -4.48 -22.82
C PRO A 324 0.33 -5.13 -22.24
N ALA A 325 0.46 -5.92 -21.16
CA ALA A 325 -0.68 -6.52 -20.48
C ALA A 325 -1.44 -5.49 -19.63
N ASN A 326 -0.72 -4.66 -18.85
CA ASN A 326 -1.32 -3.55 -18.13
C ASN A 326 -1.96 -2.53 -19.09
N GLN A 327 -1.30 -2.21 -20.21
CA GLN A 327 -1.85 -1.31 -21.23
C GLN A 327 -3.21 -1.81 -21.75
N ARG A 328 -3.36 -3.11 -22.00
CA ARG A 328 -4.66 -3.67 -22.42
C ARG A 328 -5.74 -3.48 -21.34
N MET A 329 -5.40 -3.62 -20.06
CA MET A 329 -6.35 -3.36 -18.97
C MET A 329 -6.82 -1.90 -18.97
N PHE A 330 -5.89 -0.95 -19.14
CA PHE A 330 -6.24 0.46 -19.26
C PHE A 330 -7.07 0.76 -20.51
N ASP A 331 -6.76 0.14 -21.65
CA ASP A 331 -7.53 0.32 -22.87
C ASP A 331 -8.97 -0.20 -22.73
N TRP A 332 -9.18 -1.32 -22.03
CA TRP A 332 -10.52 -1.81 -21.70
C TRP A 332 -11.25 -0.85 -20.76
N THR A 333 -10.59 -0.38 -19.70
CA THR A 333 -11.17 0.59 -18.74
C THR A 333 -11.56 1.89 -19.45
N ARG A 334 -10.68 2.41 -20.33
CA ARG A 334 -10.98 3.60 -21.14
C ARG A 334 -12.17 3.35 -22.07
N THR A 335 -12.23 2.20 -22.73
CA THR A 335 -13.35 1.84 -23.64
C THR A 335 -14.66 1.78 -22.87
N ALA A 336 -14.69 1.15 -21.69
CA ALA A 336 -15.86 1.13 -20.83
C ALA A 336 -16.25 2.53 -20.36
N GLY A 337 -15.27 3.35 -19.95
CA GLY A 337 -15.50 4.77 -19.60
C GLY A 337 -16.14 5.56 -20.73
N GLN A 338 -15.65 5.42 -21.95
CA GLN A 338 -16.21 6.12 -23.12
C GLN A 338 -17.67 5.76 -23.37
N ALA A 339 -18.08 4.51 -23.11
CA ALA A 339 -19.47 4.07 -23.25
C ALA A 339 -20.42 4.78 -22.29
N ILE A 340 -19.90 5.34 -21.17
CA ILE A 340 -20.67 6.08 -20.17
C ILE A 340 -20.29 7.59 -20.13
N GLY A 341 -19.60 8.07 -21.16
CA GLY A 341 -19.25 9.49 -21.30
C GLY A 341 -18.03 9.95 -20.50
N LEU A 342 -17.20 9.04 -19.98
CA LEU A 342 -15.97 9.36 -19.25
C LEU A 342 -14.74 9.25 -20.15
N ASP A 343 -13.88 10.27 -20.12
CA ASP A 343 -12.56 10.27 -20.78
C ASP A 343 -11.48 9.86 -19.78
N ILE A 344 -11.32 8.55 -19.60
CA ILE A 344 -10.34 7.98 -18.66
C ILE A 344 -8.93 8.10 -19.23
N LYS A 345 -8.06 8.74 -18.47
CA LYS A 345 -6.63 8.93 -18.74
C LYS A 345 -5.81 8.24 -17.64
N TRP A 346 -4.51 8.16 -17.85
CA TRP A 346 -3.58 7.71 -16.82
C TRP A 346 -2.27 8.49 -16.87
N ALA A 347 -1.60 8.56 -15.73
CA ALA A 347 -0.29 9.15 -15.57
C ALA A 347 0.59 8.26 -14.68
N ASP A 348 1.88 8.22 -14.98
CA ASP A 348 2.84 7.51 -14.13
C ASP A 348 2.98 8.24 -12.78
N THR A 349 3.15 7.47 -11.71
CA THR A 349 3.27 8.02 -10.36
C THR A 349 4.46 7.45 -9.59
N GLY A 350 4.98 8.26 -8.65
CA GLY A 350 5.98 7.82 -7.68
C GLY A 350 5.41 7.06 -6.49
N GLY A 351 4.08 7.11 -6.29
CA GLY A 351 3.39 6.38 -5.25
C GLY A 351 3.33 4.87 -5.53
N VAL A 352 3.13 4.08 -4.48
CA VAL A 352 3.00 2.62 -4.54
C VAL A 352 1.68 2.20 -3.96
N CYS A 353 1.19 1.03 -4.33
CA CYS A 353 0.00 0.42 -3.76
C CYS A 353 0.06 -1.11 -3.88
N GLU A 354 -0.97 -1.80 -3.44
CA GLU A 354 -1.10 -3.25 -3.55
C GLU A 354 -1.09 -3.77 -4.99
N GLY A 355 -1.40 -2.93 -5.98
CA GLY A 355 -1.23 -3.24 -7.40
C GLY A 355 0.22 -3.58 -7.79
N ASN A 356 1.21 -3.06 -7.04
CA ASN A 356 2.61 -3.46 -7.19
C ASN A 356 2.83 -4.94 -6.80
N ASN A 357 2.19 -5.40 -5.72
CA ASN A 357 2.27 -6.79 -5.26
C ASN A 357 1.57 -7.74 -6.24
N LEU A 358 0.41 -7.35 -6.77
CA LEU A 358 -0.27 -8.12 -7.82
C LEU A 358 0.61 -8.24 -9.08
N TRP A 359 1.22 -7.14 -9.52
CA TRP A 359 2.15 -7.19 -10.65
C TRP A 359 3.34 -8.12 -10.39
N ALA A 360 3.92 -8.08 -9.21
CA ALA A 360 5.04 -8.94 -8.81
C ALA A 360 4.72 -10.44 -8.86
N SER A 361 3.44 -10.80 -8.68
CA SER A 361 2.97 -12.19 -8.85
C SER A 361 2.73 -12.61 -10.29
N GLY A 362 2.94 -11.70 -11.27
CA GLY A 362 2.66 -11.91 -12.68
C GLY A 362 1.24 -11.55 -13.10
N CYS A 363 0.43 -10.96 -12.21
CA CYS A 363 -0.95 -10.56 -12.49
C CYS A 363 -1.00 -9.16 -13.11
N PRO A 364 -1.38 -9.01 -14.39
CA PRO A 364 -1.63 -7.70 -14.96
C PRO A 364 -2.81 -7.03 -14.27
N ASN A 365 -2.66 -5.75 -13.97
CA ASN A 365 -3.69 -5.05 -13.19
C ASN A 365 -3.82 -3.58 -13.55
N VAL A 366 -5.02 -3.05 -13.32
CA VAL A 366 -5.35 -1.64 -13.29
C VAL A 366 -5.61 -1.22 -11.86
N ASP A 367 -5.18 -0.02 -11.50
CA ASP A 367 -5.40 0.51 -10.16
C ASP A 367 -6.02 1.91 -10.18
N THR A 368 -6.26 2.46 -8.98
CA THR A 368 -6.92 3.76 -8.78
C THR A 368 -8.36 3.80 -9.32
N LEU A 369 -9.06 2.65 -9.23
CA LEU A 369 -10.46 2.52 -9.64
C LEU A 369 -11.47 3.04 -8.60
N GLY A 370 -10.98 3.62 -7.51
CA GLY A 370 -11.79 4.20 -6.45
C GLY A 370 -12.35 5.58 -6.78
N VAL A 371 -12.73 6.30 -5.75
CA VAL A 371 -13.28 7.66 -5.89
C VAL A 371 -12.17 8.67 -6.21
N ARG A 372 -12.53 9.83 -6.77
CA ARG A 372 -11.56 10.92 -6.93
C ARG A 372 -11.15 11.42 -5.56
N GLY A 373 -9.85 11.56 -5.34
CA GLY A 373 -9.26 12.03 -4.10
C GLY A 373 -8.25 13.14 -4.31
N ALA A 374 -8.15 14.01 -3.31
CA ALA A 374 -7.12 15.03 -3.22
C ALA A 374 -6.74 15.21 -1.74
N ASP A 375 -5.53 15.71 -1.48
CA ASP A 375 -5.02 15.97 -0.13
C ASP A 375 -5.04 14.72 0.79
N ILE A 376 -4.70 13.57 0.21
CA ILE A 376 -4.65 12.24 0.81
C ILE A 376 -3.22 11.87 1.21
#